data_382c67b5808b5ec92293100afb9af8e9
#
_entry.id   382c67b5808b5ec92293100afb9af8e9
#
_cell.length_a   1.000
_cell.length_b   1.000
_cell.length_c   1.000
_cell.angle_alpha   90.00
_cell.angle_beta   90.00
_cell.angle_gamma   90.00
#
_symmetry.space_group_name_H-M   'P 1'
#
loop_
_entity.id
_entity.type
_entity.pdbx_description
1 polymer ?
#
loop_
_entity_poly.entity_id
_entity_poly.type
_entity_poly.pdbx_seq_one_letter_code
_entity_poly.pdbx_strand_id
1 'polypeptide(L)'
;MKHFRQLTAHEISVLEANNCWAEDWAQVEVADGFLPNFMHRVMLYGHIRIGAFQKKVEVSSGFDKHAGINDATLRNVEVGDNCLIEKIGNYINDYVIGDDCHIANVSTIETREGATFGEGCMISVLNEAGNGNMVIFRDPNSQLAAFMVKHASDKELKDILQAIISRHVHDILPERGVIGDRVKIVNTKEITNTVIGNDCSIDGAARLSDCTILSSSDAAVHIGTGVICEQSVISDGSSITNSVKIENCFVGEACHLSNGFTASASLFFANCYMSNGEACAAFCGPFTASHHKSSLLIGGMFSFYNAGSGTNFSNHAYKMGPIHWGVLERGTKTASGAYLLMPATIGTFSVCMGKLMHHPNTRSLPFSYLIARGDTMYLAPGRNITTVGLYRDIRKWPNRDMRAAGSQKSIVNFDWLSPFSVGEILKGKKILENLRAASGDNVSTYNYHEYVISASSLRKGIEYYDIALRIYMGAVLKRVRKVDPAYHPPVGNTGTGDWNDLSGLLLPASEETRIMDDLRAGRLADIPSLTQRFVDIDRSYRRYQWAWTYRMILDYYQLETLTVEDAQRIHADYITARRAWIAEIRKDAEKEYAMGDVEEEVFLSFIDRLDHEVDFEE
;
A
#
# COMPACT_ATOMS: atom_id res chain seq x y z
N MET A 1 30.90 20.91 -3.03
CA MET A 1 30.07 22.01 -3.60
C MET A 1 30.64 22.36 -4.95
N LYS A 2 29.79 22.53 -5.97
CA LYS A 2 30.22 23.04 -7.27
C LYS A 2 30.75 24.46 -7.09
N HIS A 3 31.81 24.79 -7.80
CA HIS A 3 32.35 26.14 -7.83
C HIS A 3 31.67 26.90 -8.98
N PHE A 4 31.02 28.01 -8.65
CA PHE A 4 30.44 28.94 -9.65
C PHE A 4 31.23 30.23 -9.70
N ARG A 5 31.35 30.80 -10.89
CA ARG A 5 32.02 32.05 -11.15
C ARG A 5 31.18 32.96 -12.05
N GLN A 6 31.50 34.20 -12.06
CA GLN A 6 30.93 35.18 -13.00
C GLN A 6 31.30 34.83 -14.43
N LEU A 7 30.43 35.22 -15.40
CA LEU A 7 30.71 35.14 -16.81
C LEU A 7 31.83 36.09 -17.21
N THR A 8 32.69 35.65 -18.12
CA THR A 8 33.67 36.54 -18.80
C THR A 8 32.97 37.37 -19.88
N ALA A 9 33.57 38.51 -20.23
CA ALA A 9 33.06 39.36 -21.34
C ALA A 9 32.97 38.60 -22.68
N HIS A 10 33.87 37.64 -22.90
CA HIS A 10 33.83 36.80 -24.11
C HIS A 10 32.63 35.84 -24.08
N GLU A 11 32.36 35.18 -22.95
CA GLU A 11 31.20 34.30 -22.82
C GLU A 11 29.88 35.06 -23.00
N ILE A 12 29.76 36.25 -22.42
CA ILE A 12 28.60 37.13 -22.64
C ILE A 12 28.43 37.44 -24.13
N SER A 13 29.50 37.84 -24.82
CA SER A 13 29.44 38.14 -26.27
C SER A 13 29.00 36.94 -27.11
N VAL A 14 29.42 35.72 -26.76
CA VAL A 14 28.96 34.47 -27.42
C VAL A 14 27.49 34.22 -27.13
N LEU A 15 27.04 34.39 -25.89
CA LEU A 15 25.65 34.22 -25.52
C LEU A 15 24.73 35.21 -26.24
N GLU A 16 25.11 36.47 -26.31
CA GLU A 16 24.36 37.50 -27.06
C GLU A 16 24.31 37.20 -28.57
N ALA A 17 25.42 36.72 -29.16
CA ALA A 17 25.44 36.26 -30.55
C ALA A 17 24.52 35.06 -30.81
N ASN A 18 24.29 34.20 -29.80
CA ASN A 18 23.34 33.09 -29.83
C ASN A 18 21.89 33.51 -29.48
N ASN A 19 21.60 34.84 -29.51
CA ASN A 19 20.30 35.40 -29.12
C ASN A 19 19.88 35.06 -27.67
N CYS A 20 20.82 34.98 -26.75
CA CYS A 20 20.55 34.94 -25.32
C CYS A 20 20.52 36.35 -24.75
N TRP A 21 19.74 36.59 -23.73
CA TRP A 21 19.60 37.85 -23.04
C TRP A 21 19.49 37.65 -21.53
N ALA A 22 20.05 38.55 -20.74
CA ALA A 22 19.87 38.56 -19.30
C ALA A 22 19.41 39.95 -18.84
N GLU A 23 18.51 39.99 -17.83
CA GLU A 23 18.12 41.23 -17.17
C GLU A 23 19.34 41.94 -16.55
N ASP A 24 20.23 41.15 -15.92
CA ASP A 24 21.53 41.58 -15.41
C ASP A 24 22.53 40.42 -15.50
N TRP A 25 23.54 40.55 -16.39
CA TRP A 25 24.59 39.53 -16.50
C TRP A 25 25.40 39.31 -15.23
N ALA A 26 25.43 40.31 -14.30
CA ALA A 26 26.09 40.14 -13.00
C ALA A 26 25.37 39.18 -12.04
N GLN A 27 24.12 38.83 -12.32
CA GLN A 27 23.33 37.83 -11.56
C GLN A 27 23.45 36.43 -12.15
N VAL A 28 24.24 36.25 -13.22
CA VAL A 28 24.43 34.95 -13.88
C VAL A 28 25.80 34.38 -13.53
N GLU A 29 25.80 33.27 -12.84
CA GLU A 29 27.01 32.52 -12.48
C GLU A 29 27.07 31.20 -13.26
N VAL A 30 28.25 30.75 -13.60
CA VAL A 30 28.48 29.50 -14.36
C VAL A 30 29.52 28.62 -13.71
N ALA A 31 29.36 27.30 -13.86
CA ALA A 31 30.36 26.35 -13.38
C ALA A 31 31.67 26.41 -14.18
N ASP A 32 32.76 25.94 -13.57
CA ASP A 32 34.01 25.75 -14.31
C ASP A 32 33.78 24.76 -15.47
N GLY A 33 34.26 25.10 -16.66
CA GLY A 33 34.01 24.31 -17.87
C GLY A 33 32.67 24.55 -18.56
N PHE A 34 31.95 25.61 -18.18
CA PHE A 34 30.76 26.07 -18.91
C PHE A 34 31.10 26.38 -20.38
N LEU A 35 30.20 26.01 -21.29
CA LEU A 35 30.35 26.19 -22.76
C LEU A 35 29.18 27.02 -23.30
N PRO A 36 29.37 28.32 -23.56
CA PRO A 36 28.31 29.24 -24.01
C PRO A 36 27.72 28.86 -25.37
N ASN A 37 28.47 28.12 -26.21
CA ASN A 37 28.03 27.66 -27.52
C ASN A 37 26.80 26.74 -27.52
N PHE A 38 26.44 26.17 -26.36
CA PHE A 38 25.29 25.29 -26.23
C PHE A 38 24.07 25.95 -25.57
N MET A 39 24.06 27.30 -25.57
CA MET A 39 22.88 28.06 -25.16
C MET A 39 22.40 28.93 -26.33
N HIS A 40 21.11 28.81 -26.69
CA HIS A 40 20.52 29.56 -27.80
C HIS A 40 19.10 30.04 -27.46
N ARG A 41 18.82 31.33 -27.71
CA ARG A 41 17.49 31.95 -27.51
C ARG A 41 16.97 31.74 -26.08
N VAL A 42 17.79 32.08 -25.09
CA VAL A 42 17.48 31.95 -23.66
C VAL A 42 17.34 33.34 -23.04
N MET A 43 16.27 33.53 -22.25
CA MET A 43 16.05 34.76 -21.47
C MET A 43 16.29 34.43 -19.98
N LEU A 44 17.12 35.22 -19.31
CA LEU A 44 17.56 35.01 -17.94
C LEU A 44 17.13 36.18 -17.04
N TYR A 45 16.43 35.86 -15.94
CA TYR A 45 15.94 36.85 -14.97
C TYR A 45 16.38 36.49 -13.57
N GLY A 46 16.73 37.47 -12.75
CA GLY A 46 17.15 37.29 -11.37
C GLY A 46 18.39 36.41 -11.22
N HIS A 47 18.51 35.65 -10.13
CA HIS A 47 19.68 34.81 -9.87
C HIS A 47 19.67 33.54 -10.69
N ILE A 48 20.70 33.33 -11.48
CA ILE A 48 20.86 32.17 -12.37
C ILE A 48 22.21 31.50 -12.09
N ARG A 49 22.20 30.19 -11.93
CA ARG A 49 23.39 29.34 -11.90
C ARG A 49 23.29 28.25 -12.95
N ILE A 50 24.35 28.09 -13.77
CA ILE A 50 24.36 27.14 -14.88
C ILE A 50 25.58 26.24 -14.79
N GLY A 51 25.37 24.93 -14.81
CA GLY A 51 26.41 23.91 -14.85
C GLY A 51 27.16 23.82 -16.16
N ALA A 52 28.04 22.86 -16.28
CA ALA A 52 28.82 22.59 -17.48
C ALA A 52 28.06 21.67 -18.47
N PHE A 53 28.20 21.92 -19.79
CA PHE A 53 27.57 21.11 -20.85
C PHE A 53 28.64 20.32 -21.61
N GLN A 54 29.01 19.13 -21.13
CA GLN A 54 30.13 18.35 -21.68
C GLN A 54 29.72 17.03 -22.33
N LYS A 55 28.46 16.60 -22.14
CA LYS A 55 27.96 15.30 -22.59
C LYS A 55 26.86 15.45 -23.65
N LYS A 56 26.56 14.34 -24.28
CA LYS A 56 25.34 14.16 -25.04
C LYS A 56 24.27 13.49 -24.15
N VAL A 57 23.02 13.83 -24.41
CA VAL A 57 21.83 13.30 -23.74
C VAL A 57 21.05 12.50 -24.78
N GLU A 58 20.74 11.24 -24.47
CA GLU A 58 19.88 10.42 -25.29
C GLU A 58 18.43 10.90 -25.15
N VAL A 59 17.87 11.44 -26.21
CA VAL A 59 16.50 11.95 -26.24
C VAL A 59 15.51 10.89 -26.69
N SER A 60 15.97 9.96 -27.52
CA SER A 60 15.23 8.80 -27.99
C SER A 60 16.24 7.73 -28.40
N SER A 61 15.82 6.47 -28.48
CA SER A 61 16.71 5.35 -28.78
C SER A 61 17.57 5.62 -30.03
N GLY A 62 18.88 5.70 -29.82
CA GLY A 62 19.86 5.97 -30.89
C GLY A 62 19.89 7.41 -31.39
N PHE A 63 19.22 8.34 -30.73
CA PHE A 63 19.26 9.76 -31.06
C PHE A 63 19.75 10.59 -29.88
N ASP A 64 20.97 11.08 -29.98
CA ASP A 64 21.63 11.93 -28.99
C ASP A 64 21.65 13.38 -29.39
N LYS A 65 21.41 14.27 -28.43
CA LYS A 65 21.65 15.71 -28.53
C LYS A 65 22.73 16.16 -27.55
N HIS A 66 23.46 17.20 -27.84
CA HIS A 66 24.39 17.79 -26.88
C HIS A 66 23.61 18.47 -25.75
N ALA A 67 24.07 18.31 -24.50
CA ALA A 67 23.55 19.05 -23.36
C ALA A 67 23.61 20.55 -23.61
N GLY A 68 22.64 21.29 -23.10
CA GLY A 68 22.54 22.72 -23.30
C GLY A 68 21.14 23.26 -23.04
N ILE A 69 20.95 24.57 -23.22
CA ILE A 69 19.66 25.24 -23.00
C ILE A 69 19.22 25.94 -24.27
N ASN A 70 18.05 25.63 -24.80
CA ASN A 70 17.54 26.16 -26.03
C ASN A 70 16.05 26.56 -25.90
N ASP A 71 15.69 27.75 -26.41
CA ASP A 71 14.31 28.23 -26.43
C ASP A 71 13.66 28.20 -25.03
N ALA A 72 14.24 28.90 -24.06
CA ALA A 72 13.78 28.87 -22.66
C ALA A 72 13.82 30.24 -22.00
N THR A 73 12.90 30.49 -21.08
CA THR A 73 12.94 31.60 -20.13
C THR A 73 13.15 31.07 -18.74
N LEU A 74 14.21 31.50 -18.05
CA LEU A 74 14.58 31.06 -16.70
C LEU A 74 14.57 32.26 -15.75
N ARG A 75 13.99 32.07 -14.55
CA ARG A 75 13.99 33.05 -13.47
C ARG A 75 14.33 32.39 -12.13
N ASN A 76 15.37 32.88 -11.45
CA ASN A 76 15.83 32.31 -10.18
C ASN A 76 16.05 30.78 -10.25
N VAL A 77 16.81 30.33 -11.23
CA VAL A 77 16.99 28.88 -11.47
C VAL A 77 18.46 28.49 -11.32
N GLU A 78 18.70 27.36 -10.66
CA GLU A 78 19.97 26.67 -10.68
C GLU A 78 19.86 25.43 -11.56
N VAL A 79 20.71 25.31 -12.59
CA VAL A 79 20.76 24.20 -13.54
C VAL A 79 22.03 23.38 -13.29
N GLY A 80 21.91 22.10 -13.10
CA GLY A 80 23.02 21.16 -12.93
C GLY A 80 23.83 20.93 -14.19
N ASP A 81 24.83 20.06 -14.09
CA ASP A 81 25.70 19.69 -15.21
C ASP A 81 24.98 18.82 -16.24
N ASN A 82 25.33 18.96 -17.49
CA ASN A 82 24.89 18.13 -18.61
C ASN A 82 23.37 18.03 -18.79
N CYS A 83 22.63 19.04 -18.35
CA CYS A 83 21.21 19.14 -18.61
C CYS A 83 20.92 19.50 -20.07
N LEU A 84 19.86 18.92 -20.62
CA LEU A 84 19.26 19.36 -21.88
C LEU A 84 17.89 19.97 -21.59
N ILE A 85 17.79 21.31 -21.70
CA ILE A 85 16.54 22.05 -21.49
C ILE A 85 16.14 22.69 -22.78
N GLU A 86 14.99 22.33 -23.35
CA GLU A 86 14.59 22.87 -24.66
C GLU A 86 13.07 23.06 -24.78
N LYS A 87 12.69 24.10 -25.54
CA LYS A 87 11.28 24.38 -25.86
C LYS A 87 10.40 24.55 -24.63
N ILE A 88 10.81 25.45 -23.73
CA ILE A 88 9.98 25.85 -22.57
C ILE A 88 9.00 26.93 -23.05
N GLY A 89 7.71 26.60 -22.97
CA GLY A 89 6.64 27.43 -23.55
C GLY A 89 6.48 28.78 -22.89
N ASN A 90 6.46 28.83 -21.55
CA ASN A 90 6.38 30.05 -20.78
C ASN A 90 7.71 30.33 -20.06
N TYR A 91 7.96 29.62 -18.94
CA TYR A 91 9.16 29.80 -18.11
C TYR A 91 9.41 28.65 -17.15
N ILE A 92 10.65 28.61 -16.64
CA ILE A 92 11.00 27.91 -15.39
C ILE A 92 11.31 28.97 -14.35
N ASN A 93 10.64 28.93 -13.20
CA ASN A 93 10.78 29.91 -12.14
C ASN A 93 10.99 29.25 -10.77
N ASP A 94 12.03 29.67 -10.08
CA ASP A 94 12.31 29.35 -8.68
C ASP A 94 12.49 27.84 -8.44
N TYR A 95 13.44 27.24 -9.20
CA TYR A 95 13.77 25.82 -9.17
C TYR A 95 15.27 25.55 -9.07
N VAL A 96 15.61 24.44 -8.40
CA VAL A 96 16.91 23.78 -8.49
C VAL A 96 16.75 22.52 -9.34
N ILE A 97 17.54 22.41 -10.41
CA ILE A 97 17.54 21.27 -11.35
C ILE A 97 18.87 20.53 -11.17
N GLY A 98 18.82 19.25 -10.88
CA GLY A 98 19.98 18.38 -10.71
C GLY A 98 20.76 18.12 -12.00
N ASP A 99 21.71 17.20 -11.93
CA ASP A 99 22.59 16.85 -13.04
C ASP A 99 21.93 15.88 -14.04
N ASP A 100 22.43 15.90 -15.29
CA ASP A 100 22.05 14.95 -16.35
C ASP A 100 20.52 14.91 -16.64
N CYS A 101 19.80 16.02 -16.43
CA CYS A 101 18.35 16.12 -16.67
C CYS A 101 17.99 16.39 -18.11
N HIS A 102 16.84 15.87 -18.56
CA HIS A 102 16.24 16.16 -19.86
C HIS A 102 14.84 16.76 -19.70
N ILE A 103 14.70 18.06 -19.96
CA ILE A 103 13.42 18.80 -19.85
C ILE A 103 13.08 19.37 -21.22
N ALA A 104 12.01 18.89 -21.85
CA ALA A 104 11.67 19.29 -23.22
C ALA A 104 10.17 19.41 -23.45
N ASN A 105 9.77 20.46 -24.17
CA ASN A 105 8.38 20.70 -24.52
C ASN A 105 7.46 20.77 -23.30
N VAL A 106 7.82 21.63 -22.34
CA VAL A 106 7.07 21.89 -21.10
C VAL A 106 6.59 23.34 -21.13
N SER A 107 5.32 23.58 -20.77
CA SER A 107 4.82 24.96 -20.81
C SER A 107 5.33 25.78 -19.62
N THR A 108 5.12 25.30 -18.39
CA THR A 108 5.46 26.04 -17.17
C THR A 108 6.01 25.11 -16.10
N ILE A 109 7.10 25.53 -15.45
CA ILE A 109 7.60 24.94 -14.20
C ILE A 109 7.79 26.11 -13.22
N GLU A 110 7.09 26.10 -12.08
CA GLU A 110 7.22 27.21 -11.13
C GLU A 110 7.04 26.78 -9.67
N THR A 111 7.71 27.49 -8.78
CA THR A 111 7.38 27.51 -7.36
C THR A 111 6.71 28.83 -7.02
N ARG A 112 5.60 28.78 -6.30
CA ARG A 112 4.86 29.94 -5.80
C ARG A 112 5.09 30.13 -4.31
N GLU A 113 4.93 31.34 -3.82
CA GLU A 113 5.02 31.63 -2.41
C GLU A 113 4.02 30.78 -1.60
N GLY A 114 4.47 30.22 -0.47
CA GLY A 114 3.65 29.36 0.39
C GLY A 114 3.47 27.93 -0.12
N ALA A 115 4.31 27.45 -1.04
CA ALA A 115 4.28 26.10 -1.53
C ALA A 115 4.45 25.07 -0.39
N THR A 116 3.57 24.08 -0.36
CA THR A 116 3.65 22.94 0.59
C THR A 116 4.21 21.68 -0.04
N PHE A 117 4.31 21.65 -1.36
CA PHE A 117 4.74 20.46 -2.13
C PHE A 117 3.90 19.21 -1.83
N GLY A 118 2.62 19.39 -1.43
CA GLY A 118 1.73 18.30 -1.05
C GLY A 118 1.98 17.72 0.35
N GLU A 119 2.92 18.29 1.11
CA GLU A 119 3.27 17.85 2.46
C GLU A 119 2.39 18.53 3.51
N GLY A 120 2.02 17.81 4.56
CA GLY A 120 1.25 18.35 5.67
C GLY A 120 -0.25 18.51 5.39
N CYS A 121 -0.75 18.05 4.24
CA CYS A 121 -2.17 18.09 3.93
C CYS A 121 -2.95 17.14 4.84
N MET A 122 -3.97 17.68 5.51
CA MET A 122 -4.86 16.89 6.38
C MET A 122 -6.06 16.41 5.60
N ILE A 123 -6.30 15.09 5.61
CA ILE A 123 -7.43 14.46 4.93
C ILE A 123 -8.27 13.62 5.90
N SER A 124 -9.50 13.34 5.51
CA SER A 124 -10.36 12.38 6.19
C SER A 124 -10.38 11.07 5.43
N VAL A 125 -9.94 10.00 6.07
CA VAL A 125 -9.98 8.65 5.55
C VAL A 125 -11.09 7.87 6.26
N LEU A 126 -11.69 6.90 5.62
CA LEU A 126 -12.85 6.11 6.04
C LEU A 126 -14.18 6.87 6.07
N ASN A 127 -14.19 8.16 6.29
CA ASN A 127 -15.39 9.00 6.28
C ASN A 127 -15.06 10.35 5.63
N GLU A 128 -15.51 10.57 4.41
CA GLU A 128 -15.26 11.81 3.66
C GLU A 128 -15.80 13.08 4.34
N ALA A 129 -16.81 12.94 5.20
CA ALA A 129 -17.34 14.04 6.03
C ALA A 129 -16.67 14.13 7.42
N GLY A 130 -15.57 13.42 7.64
CA GLY A 130 -14.83 13.42 8.90
C GLY A 130 -14.01 14.68 9.14
N ASN A 131 -13.42 14.80 10.34
CA ASN A 131 -12.68 15.97 10.79
C ASN A 131 -11.15 15.88 10.53
N GLY A 132 -10.73 15.18 9.49
CA GLY A 132 -9.32 14.90 9.21
C GLY A 132 -8.70 13.96 10.26
N ASN A 133 -8.28 12.82 9.84
CA ASN A 133 -7.67 11.82 10.73
C ASN A 133 -6.29 11.37 10.25
N MET A 134 -5.86 11.86 9.10
CA MET A 134 -4.58 11.53 8.50
C MET A 134 -3.91 12.79 7.95
N VAL A 135 -2.59 12.85 8.07
CA VAL A 135 -1.76 13.88 7.44
C VAL A 135 -0.93 13.21 6.36
N ILE A 136 -0.97 13.75 5.14
CA ILE A 136 -0.13 13.30 4.02
C ILE A 136 1.24 13.95 4.16
N PHE A 137 2.30 13.17 4.08
CA PHE A 137 3.70 13.62 4.05
C PHE A 137 4.55 12.53 3.38
N ARG A 138 5.86 12.78 3.14
CA ARG A 138 6.69 11.86 2.32
C ARG A 138 7.05 10.51 2.95
N ASP A 139 6.94 10.37 4.26
CA ASP A 139 7.40 9.20 4.99
C ASP A 139 6.33 8.40 5.76
N PRO A 140 5.02 8.43 5.43
CA PRO A 140 4.10 7.55 6.09
C PRO A 140 4.33 6.12 5.58
N ASN A 141 4.32 5.17 6.51
CA ASN A 141 4.17 3.75 6.18
C ASN A 141 2.74 3.29 6.51
N SER A 142 2.34 2.13 6.01
CA SER A 142 0.98 1.63 6.23
C SER A 142 0.65 1.42 7.71
N GLN A 143 1.65 1.13 8.55
CA GLN A 143 1.50 0.92 9.99
C GLN A 143 1.15 2.21 10.71
N LEU A 144 1.92 3.29 10.45
CA LEU A 144 1.66 4.59 11.05
C LEU A 144 0.29 5.12 10.63
N ALA A 145 -0.03 5.03 9.34
CA ALA A 145 -1.32 5.46 8.84
C ALA A 145 -2.48 4.64 9.44
N ALA A 146 -2.36 3.33 9.53
CA ALA A 146 -3.36 2.46 10.16
C ALA A 146 -3.52 2.78 11.66
N PHE A 147 -2.42 3.03 12.35
CA PHE A 147 -2.43 3.45 13.75
C PHE A 147 -3.16 4.78 13.94
N MET A 148 -2.86 5.79 13.12
CA MET A 148 -3.52 7.11 13.17
C MET A 148 -5.03 7.00 12.93
N VAL A 149 -5.44 6.26 11.90
CA VAL A 149 -6.85 6.08 11.55
C VAL A 149 -7.61 5.31 12.64
N LYS A 150 -7.00 4.25 13.17
CA LYS A 150 -7.59 3.42 14.23
C LYS A 150 -7.81 4.21 15.53
N HIS A 151 -6.89 5.10 15.87
CA HIS A 151 -6.93 5.90 17.10
C HIS A 151 -7.38 7.35 16.87
N ALA A 152 -8.01 7.65 15.74
CA ALA A 152 -8.46 9.01 15.39
C ALA A 152 -9.46 9.63 16.36
N SER A 153 -10.18 8.83 17.14
CA SER A 153 -11.08 9.29 18.21
C SER A 153 -10.37 9.67 19.51
N ASP A 154 -9.12 9.24 19.70
CA ASP A 154 -8.29 9.62 20.83
C ASP A 154 -7.64 10.99 20.52
N LYS A 155 -8.22 12.05 21.08
CA LYS A 155 -7.80 13.42 20.80
C LYS A 155 -6.35 13.68 21.22
N GLU A 156 -5.92 13.16 22.37
CA GLU A 156 -4.56 13.35 22.87
C GLU A 156 -3.52 12.72 21.92
N LEU A 157 -3.73 11.47 21.52
CA LEU A 157 -2.85 10.80 20.56
C LEU A 157 -2.84 11.48 19.20
N LYS A 158 -4.00 11.92 18.72
CA LYS A 158 -4.11 12.67 17.47
C LYS A 158 -3.27 13.95 17.52
N ASP A 159 -3.40 14.73 18.59
CA ASP A 159 -2.67 15.99 18.75
C ASP A 159 -1.15 15.75 18.85
N ILE A 160 -0.69 14.71 19.57
CA ILE A 160 0.72 14.31 19.66
C ILE A 160 1.27 13.92 18.27
N LEU A 161 0.59 13.05 17.54
CA LEU A 161 1.02 12.60 16.22
C LEU A 161 1.05 13.74 15.20
N GLN A 162 0.04 14.62 15.22
CA GLN A 162 0.02 15.80 14.36
C GLN A 162 1.19 16.75 14.67
N ALA A 163 1.54 16.95 15.93
CA ALA A 163 2.68 17.78 16.31
C ALA A 163 4.02 17.17 15.85
N ILE A 164 4.19 15.85 15.97
CA ILE A 164 5.38 15.13 15.47
C ILE A 164 5.49 15.29 13.94
N ILE A 165 4.41 15.04 13.21
CA ILE A 165 4.39 15.12 11.75
C ILE A 165 4.61 16.56 11.28
N SER A 166 3.95 17.55 11.90
CA SER A 166 4.12 18.95 11.50
C SER A 166 5.56 19.43 11.67
N ARG A 167 6.25 19.00 12.73
CA ARG A 167 7.68 19.30 12.93
C ARG A 167 8.52 18.63 11.84
N HIS A 168 8.29 17.36 11.58
CA HIS A 168 9.00 16.61 10.55
C HIS A 168 8.83 17.26 9.16
N VAL A 169 7.60 17.62 8.80
CA VAL A 169 7.29 18.31 7.53
C VAL A 169 8.03 19.65 7.45
N HIS A 170 7.99 20.46 8.53
CA HIS A 170 8.71 21.74 8.56
C HIS A 170 10.21 21.59 8.30
N ASP A 171 10.83 20.56 8.86
CA ASP A 171 12.28 20.34 8.77
C ASP A 171 12.73 19.86 7.39
N ILE A 172 11.84 19.27 6.58
CA ILE A 172 12.16 18.67 5.28
C ILE A 172 11.67 19.48 4.06
N LEU A 173 10.83 20.49 4.29
CA LEU A 173 10.32 21.31 3.18
C LEU A 173 11.46 22.15 2.56
N PRO A 174 11.67 22.09 1.24
CA PRO A 174 12.62 22.95 0.57
C PRO A 174 12.04 24.36 0.43
N GLU A 175 12.91 25.36 0.31
CA GLU A 175 12.52 26.76 0.10
C GLU A 175 11.94 27.00 -1.31
N ARG A 176 12.35 26.18 -2.29
CA ARG A 176 11.93 26.27 -3.70
C ARG A 176 11.84 24.88 -4.34
N GLY A 177 11.23 24.79 -5.50
CA GLY A 177 11.06 23.52 -6.20
C GLY A 177 12.39 22.84 -6.53
N VAL A 178 12.39 21.51 -6.50
CA VAL A 178 13.58 20.68 -6.76
C VAL A 178 13.25 19.63 -7.80
N ILE A 179 14.10 19.53 -8.81
CA ILE A 179 14.17 18.42 -9.76
C ILE A 179 15.51 17.72 -9.51
N GLY A 180 15.47 16.46 -9.12
CA GLY A 180 16.65 15.65 -8.82
C GLY A 180 17.50 15.33 -10.06
N ASP A 181 18.52 14.50 -9.88
CA ASP A 181 19.42 14.10 -10.96
C ASP A 181 18.78 13.11 -11.93
N ARG A 182 19.19 13.13 -13.20
CA ARG A 182 18.78 12.19 -14.27
C ARG A 182 17.27 12.13 -14.48
N VAL A 183 16.57 13.21 -14.18
CA VAL A 183 15.13 13.33 -14.38
C VAL A 183 14.81 13.63 -15.83
N LYS A 184 13.82 12.94 -16.38
CA LYS A 184 13.27 13.19 -17.71
C LYS A 184 11.87 13.77 -17.61
N ILE A 185 11.67 15.00 -18.09
CA ILE A 185 10.35 15.67 -18.16
C ILE A 185 10.10 16.08 -19.59
N VAL A 186 9.16 15.43 -20.27
CA VAL A 186 8.87 15.73 -21.68
C VAL A 186 7.37 15.87 -21.92
N ASN A 187 7.00 16.73 -22.85
CA ASN A 187 5.60 16.89 -23.30
C ASN A 187 4.60 17.21 -22.17
N THR A 188 5.06 17.78 -21.07
CA THR A 188 4.26 18.06 -19.88
C THR A 188 3.75 19.50 -19.88
N LYS A 189 2.49 19.71 -19.54
CA LYS A 189 1.91 21.04 -19.65
C LYS A 189 2.32 21.93 -18.47
N GLU A 190 2.08 21.51 -17.23
CA GLU A 190 2.25 22.36 -16.04
C GLU A 190 2.82 21.57 -14.86
N ILE A 191 3.87 22.15 -14.24
CA ILE A 191 4.45 21.66 -12.99
C ILE A 191 4.54 22.86 -12.05
N THR A 192 3.79 22.83 -10.96
CA THR A 192 3.74 23.92 -9.96
C THR A 192 4.01 23.34 -8.58
N ASN A 193 4.85 24.01 -7.76
CA ASN A 193 5.11 23.61 -6.37
C ASN A 193 5.42 22.11 -6.24
N THR A 194 6.30 21.56 -7.05
CA THR A 194 6.53 20.11 -7.08
C THR A 194 8.00 19.79 -6.84
N VAL A 195 8.24 18.86 -5.91
CA VAL A 195 9.56 18.23 -5.70
C VAL A 195 9.59 16.91 -6.45
N ILE A 196 10.64 16.69 -7.23
CA ILE A 196 10.82 15.49 -8.06
C ILE A 196 12.15 14.85 -7.70
N GLY A 197 12.13 13.60 -7.24
CA GLY A 197 13.32 12.81 -6.92
C GLY A 197 14.11 12.36 -8.15
N ASN A 198 15.27 11.75 -7.90
CA ASN A 198 16.20 11.32 -8.94
C ASN A 198 15.58 10.23 -9.86
N ASP A 199 16.07 10.15 -11.09
CA ASP A 199 15.72 9.11 -12.06
C ASP A 199 14.21 9.03 -12.39
N CYS A 200 13.43 10.06 -12.04
CA CYS A 200 12.01 10.13 -12.35
C CYS A 200 11.76 10.36 -13.85
N SER A 201 10.75 9.71 -14.40
CA SER A 201 10.32 9.91 -15.79
C SER A 201 8.88 10.46 -15.83
N ILE A 202 8.72 11.66 -16.41
CA ILE A 202 7.43 12.32 -16.61
C ILE A 202 7.25 12.55 -18.11
N ASP A 203 6.26 11.87 -18.71
CA ASP A 203 5.98 12.00 -20.15
C ASP A 203 4.50 12.27 -20.41
N GLY A 204 4.22 13.50 -20.80
CA GLY A 204 2.88 13.92 -21.22
C GLY A 204 1.90 14.16 -20.08
N ALA A 205 2.34 14.43 -18.86
CA ALA A 205 1.46 14.81 -17.77
C ALA A 205 0.71 16.11 -18.09
N ALA A 206 -0.57 16.16 -17.74
CA ALA A 206 -1.37 17.37 -17.95
C ALA A 206 -1.10 18.42 -16.87
N ARG A 207 -1.03 18.00 -15.59
CA ARG A 207 -0.70 18.91 -14.47
C ARG A 207 -0.17 18.15 -13.27
N LEU A 208 0.90 18.67 -12.68
CA LEU A 208 1.40 18.30 -11.37
C LEU A 208 1.42 19.56 -10.51
N SER A 209 0.67 19.61 -9.42
CA SER A 209 0.56 20.80 -8.56
C SER A 209 0.61 20.40 -7.09
N ASP A 210 1.49 21.06 -6.35
CA ASP A 210 1.70 20.77 -4.93
C ASP A 210 1.94 19.28 -4.68
N CYS A 211 3.00 18.73 -5.29
CA CYS A 211 3.32 17.32 -5.21
C CYS A 211 4.75 17.07 -4.75
N THR A 212 4.94 15.98 -4.01
CA THR A 212 6.27 15.39 -3.77
C THR A 212 6.33 14.02 -4.46
N ILE A 213 7.29 13.84 -5.37
CA ILE A 213 7.52 12.59 -6.10
C ILE A 213 8.87 12.03 -5.62
N LEU A 214 8.81 10.99 -4.80
CA LEU A 214 9.98 10.29 -4.26
C LEU A 214 10.42 9.25 -5.28
N SER A 215 11.55 9.46 -5.90
CA SER A 215 12.09 8.58 -6.93
C SER A 215 13.58 8.40 -6.73
N SER A 216 14.09 7.22 -7.04
CA SER A 216 15.50 6.87 -6.90
C SER A 216 15.95 5.94 -8.03
N SER A 217 17.26 5.73 -8.18
CA SER A 217 17.83 4.83 -9.19
C SER A 217 17.33 3.39 -9.07
N ASP A 218 17.09 2.93 -7.85
CA ASP A 218 16.66 1.55 -7.58
C ASP A 218 15.13 1.38 -7.70
N ALA A 219 14.39 2.47 -7.59
CA ALA A 219 12.94 2.51 -7.59
C ALA A 219 12.41 3.79 -8.25
N ALA A 220 12.63 3.89 -9.56
CA ALA A 220 12.22 5.04 -10.35
C ALA A 220 10.69 5.16 -10.46
N VAL A 221 10.20 6.41 -10.36
CA VAL A 221 8.78 6.73 -10.56
C VAL A 221 8.52 7.09 -12.00
N HIS A 222 7.39 6.61 -12.53
CA HIS A 222 6.92 6.97 -13.87
C HIS A 222 5.55 7.65 -13.83
N ILE A 223 5.46 8.88 -14.39
CA ILE A 223 4.22 9.63 -14.58
C ILE A 223 3.94 9.75 -16.07
N GLY A 224 2.85 9.18 -16.54
CA GLY A 224 2.52 9.08 -17.96
C GLY A 224 1.51 10.12 -18.43
N THR A 225 1.08 9.92 -19.67
CA THR A 225 0.25 10.85 -20.44
C THR A 225 -1.10 11.15 -19.79
N GLY A 226 -1.45 12.43 -19.77
CA GLY A 226 -2.76 12.93 -19.34
C GLY A 226 -2.97 12.91 -17.83
N VAL A 227 -1.96 12.55 -17.03
CA VAL A 227 -2.06 12.51 -15.56
C VAL A 227 -2.27 13.91 -14.99
N ILE A 228 -3.21 14.01 -14.04
CA ILE A 228 -3.40 15.17 -13.18
C ILE A 228 -3.16 14.71 -11.74
N CYS A 229 -2.21 15.34 -11.06
CA CYS A 229 -1.89 15.05 -9.66
C CYS A 229 -1.84 16.36 -8.89
N GLU A 230 -2.61 16.44 -7.80
CA GLU A 230 -2.73 17.65 -6.99
C GLU A 230 -2.61 17.31 -5.50
N GLN A 231 -1.90 18.13 -4.75
CA GLN A 231 -1.73 18.01 -3.29
C GLN A 231 -1.45 16.57 -2.82
N SER A 232 -0.50 15.92 -3.49
CA SER A 232 -0.28 14.48 -3.29
C SER A 232 1.20 14.13 -3.17
N VAL A 233 1.45 13.03 -2.47
CA VAL A 233 2.80 12.45 -2.36
C VAL A 233 2.81 11.09 -3.06
N ILE A 234 3.83 10.88 -3.92
CA ILE A 234 4.03 9.65 -4.69
C ILE A 234 5.36 9.05 -4.29
N SER A 235 5.34 7.80 -3.83
CA SER A 235 6.52 7.09 -3.33
C SER A 235 7.19 6.22 -4.40
N ASP A 236 8.37 5.75 -4.05
CA ASP A 236 9.32 5.02 -4.88
C ASP A 236 8.72 3.87 -5.69
N GLY A 237 9.17 3.71 -6.93
CA GLY A 237 8.82 2.60 -7.81
C GLY A 237 7.38 2.61 -8.33
N SER A 238 6.65 3.70 -8.09
CA SER A 238 5.24 3.79 -8.50
C SER A 238 5.08 4.25 -9.94
N SER A 239 4.01 3.79 -10.58
CA SER A 239 3.65 4.15 -11.95
C SER A 239 2.22 4.69 -12.00
N ILE A 240 2.07 5.93 -12.48
CA ILE A 240 0.77 6.62 -12.63
C ILE A 240 0.62 7.03 -14.09
N THR A 241 -0.34 6.42 -14.81
CA THR A 241 -0.38 6.53 -16.27
C THR A 241 -1.79 6.64 -16.82
N ASN A 242 -1.88 7.01 -18.10
CA ASN A 242 -3.11 6.92 -18.88
C ASN A 242 -4.28 7.68 -18.24
N SER A 243 -4.12 9.00 -18.09
CA SER A 243 -5.18 9.92 -17.65
C SER A 243 -5.73 9.65 -16.25
N VAL A 244 -4.91 9.17 -15.33
CA VAL A 244 -5.24 9.12 -13.90
C VAL A 244 -5.40 10.52 -13.35
N LYS A 245 -6.40 10.71 -12.46
CA LYS A 245 -6.59 11.96 -11.73
C LYS A 245 -6.66 11.68 -10.22
N ILE A 246 -5.71 12.24 -9.47
CA ILE A 246 -5.65 12.13 -8.01
C ILE A 246 -5.49 13.49 -7.35
N GLU A 247 -6.15 13.64 -6.21
CA GLU A 247 -6.13 14.85 -5.38
C GLU A 247 -6.10 14.49 -3.90
N ASN A 248 -5.26 15.13 -3.12
CA ASN A 248 -5.14 14.85 -1.68
C ASN A 248 -4.88 13.37 -1.40
N CYS A 249 -3.92 12.76 -2.12
CA CYS A 249 -3.65 11.33 -2.03
C CYS A 249 -2.20 11.05 -1.62
N PHE A 250 -2.00 9.92 -0.95
CA PHE A 250 -0.70 9.30 -0.79
C PHE A 250 -0.64 8.03 -1.64
N VAL A 251 0.38 7.93 -2.48
CA VAL A 251 0.67 6.74 -3.30
C VAL A 251 1.98 6.14 -2.83
N GLY A 252 1.92 5.01 -2.17
CA GLY A 252 3.05 4.30 -1.56
C GLY A 252 3.92 3.55 -2.56
N GLU A 253 4.81 2.68 -2.02
CA GLU A 253 5.84 2.00 -2.80
C GLU A 253 5.27 1.04 -3.84
N ALA A 254 5.83 1.03 -5.05
CA ALA A 254 5.52 0.10 -6.12
C ALA A 254 4.02 0.02 -6.47
N CYS A 255 3.30 1.13 -6.35
CA CYS A 255 1.89 1.21 -6.71
C CYS A 255 1.70 1.42 -8.21
N HIS A 256 0.63 0.86 -8.74
CA HIS A 256 0.19 1.06 -10.13
C HIS A 256 -1.20 1.70 -10.17
N LEU A 257 -1.27 2.93 -10.71
CA LEU A 257 -2.53 3.62 -10.98
C LEU A 257 -2.64 3.88 -12.49
N SER A 258 -3.75 3.49 -13.14
CA SER A 258 -3.84 3.57 -14.60
C SER A 258 -5.26 3.69 -15.15
N ASN A 259 -5.35 3.96 -16.46
CA ASN A 259 -6.56 3.88 -17.28
C ASN A 259 -7.72 4.73 -16.75
N GLY A 260 -7.45 6.00 -16.45
CA GLY A 260 -8.47 6.94 -16.02
C GLY A 260 -9.00 6.69 -14.61
N PHE A 261 -8.27 5.97 -13.76
CA PHE A 261 -8.59 5.85 -12.34
C PHE A 261 -8.64 7.22 -11.67
N THR A 262 -9.62 7.44 -10.81
CA THR A 262 -9.77 8.70 -10.06
C THR A 262 -9.71 8.45 -8.57
N ALA A 263 -9.07 9.36 -7.83
CA ALA A 263 -9.07 9.27 -6.37
C ALA A 263 -9.02 10.64 -5.70
N SER A 264 -9.69 10.73 -4.54
CA SER A 264 -9.61 11.88 -3.65
C SER A 264 -9.48 11.45 -2.19
N ALA A 265 -8.72 12.22 -1.39
CA ALA A 265 -8.53 12.00 0.04
C ALA A 265 -8.23 10.54 0.41
N SER A 266 -7.39 9.86 -0.38
CA SER A 266 -7.19 8.41 -0.30
C SER A 266 -5.72 8.04 -0.16
N LEU A 267 -5.47 6.90 0.48
CA LEU A 267 -4.13 6.35 0.70
C LEU A 267 -3.99 5.01 -0.02
N PHE A 268 -2.90 4.85 -0.73
CA PHE A 268 -2.53 3.61 -1.43
C PHE A 268 -1.15 3.17 -0.93
N PHE A 269 -1.08 2.01 -0.29
CA PHE A 269 0.18 1.48 0.23
C PHE A 269 0.75 0.38 -0.68
N ALA A 270 1.89 -0.16 -0.30
CA ALA A 270 2.74 -1.03 -1.07
C ALA A 270 2.02 -1.99 -2.04
N ASN A 271 2.42 -1.97 -3.31
CA ASN A 271 1.89 -2.86 -4.35
C ASN A 271 0.37 -2.74 -4.60
N CYS A 272 -0.25 -1.58 -4.33
CA CYS A 272 -1.62 -1.34 -4.76
C CYS A 272 -1.71 -1.29 -6.29
N TYR A 273 -2.74 -1.93 -6.84
CA TYR A 273 -3.00 -1.95 -8.27
C TYR A 273 -4.41 -1.41 -8.56
N MET A 274 -4.47 -0.16 -9.04
CA MET A 274 -5.71 0.57 -9.31
C MET A 274 -5.81 0.90 -10.80
N SER A 275 -6.87 0.47 -11.43
CA SER A 275 -7.10 0.76 -12.84
C SER A 275 -8.59 0.93 -13.09
N ASN A 276 -8.96 1.98 -13.78
CA ASN A 276 -10.37 2.38 -13.92
C ASN A 276 -11.04 2.60 -12.53
N GLY A 277 -12.30 2.94 -12.48
CA GLY A 277 -13.02 3.09 -11.20
C GLY A 277 -12.60 4.33 -10.39
N GLU A 278 -13.03 4.34 -9.12
CA GLU A 278 -12.88 5.49 -8.23
C GLU A 278 -12.57 5.05 -6.79
N ALA A 279 -11.75 5.84 -6.09
CA ALA A 279 -11.59 5.77 -4.65
C ALA A 279 -11.82 7.15 -4.00
N CYS A 280 -12.57 7.19 -2.90
CA CYS A 280 -12.81 8.40 -2.12
C CYS A 280 -12.71 8.07 -0.63
N ALA A 281 -11.94 8.85 0.11
CA ALA A 281 -11.69 8.62 1.55
C ALA A 281 -11.31 7.16 1.87
N ALA A 282 -10.60 6.49 0.95
CA ALA A 282 -10.26 5.09 1.05
C ALA A 282 -8.85 4.87 1.61
N PHE A 283 -8.72 3.88 2.50
CA PHE A 283 -7.45 3.38 2.97
C PHE A 283 -7.14 2.05 2.25
N CYS A 284 -6.38 2.13 1.19
CA CYS A 284 -5.94 0.95 0.45
C CYS A 284 -4.58 0.49 0.99
N GLY A 285 -4.60 -0.44 1.94
CA GLY A 285 -3.41 -1.09 2.49
C GLY A 285 -2.70 -1.98 1.47
N PRO A 286 -1.55 -2.56 1.83
CA PRO A 286 -0.71 -3.32 0.91
C PRO A 286 -1.47 -4.37 0.10
N PHE A 287 -1.11 -4.52 -1.18
CA PHE A 287 -1.69 -5.49 -2.11
C PHE A 287 -3.20 -5.33 -2.36
N THR A 288 -3.75 -4.14 -2.16
CA THR A 288 -5.12 -3.85 -2.58
C THR A 288 -5.19 -3.71 -4.10
N ALA A 289 -6.13 -4.43 -4.74
CA ALA A 289 -6.31 -4.42 -6.18
C ALA A 289 -7.77 -4.11 -6.57
N SER A 290 -7.94 -3.11 -7.45
CA SER A 290 -9.18 -2.76 -8.12
C SER A 290 -8.87 -2.36 -9.56
N HIS A 291 -9.09 -3.25 -10.52
CA HIS A 291 -8.63 -3.04 -11.90
C HIS A 291 -9.73 -3.13 -12.96
N HIS A 292 -10.99 -3.18 -12.53
CA HIS A 292 -12.14 -3.22 -13.43
C HIS A 292 -12.96 -1.92 -13.37
N LYS A 293 -13.64 -1.60 -14.47
CA LYS A 293 -14.56 -0.45 -14.54
C LYS A 293 -15.69 -0.55 -13.52
N SER A 294 -16.26 0.59 -13.17
CA SER A 294 -17.43 0.72 -12.30
C SER A 294 -17.21 0.25 -10.85
N SER A 295 -15.98 0.19 -10.38
CA SER A 295 -15.67 -0.07 -8.98
C SER A 295 -15.63 1.25 -8.22
N LEU A 296 -16.37 1.34 -7.10
CA LEU A 296 -16.42 2.50 -6.20
C LEU A 296 -15.94 2.06 -4.81
N LEU A 297 -14.73 2.50 -4.44
CA LEU A 297 -14.14 2.25 -3.13
C LEU A 297 -14.27 3.51 -2.27
N ILE A 298 -15.39 3.66 -1.60
CA ILE A 298 -15.68 4.83 -0.78
C ILE A 298 -15.61 4.48 0.69
N GLY A 299 -14.73 5.15 1.43
CA GLY A 299 -14.68 5.10 2.89
C GLY A 299 -14.42 3.73 3.49
N GLY A 300 -13.50 2.95 2.97
CA GLY A 300 -13.13 1.65 3.51
C GLY A 300 -11.65 1.50 3.80
N MET A 301 -11.30 0.65 4.75
CA MET A 301 -9.95 0.21 5.04
C MET A 301 -9.75 -1.23 4.58
N PHE A 302 -8.74 -1.46 3.77
CA PHE A 302 -8.46 -2.75 3.13
C PHE A 302 -6.98 -3.11 3.25
N SER A 303 -6.65 -4.39 3.16
CA SER A 303 -5.30 -4.87 2.87
C SER A 303 -5.36 -6.26 2.22
N PHE A 304 -4.46 -6.55 1.30
CA PHE A 304 -4.50 -7.79 0.50
C PHE A 304 -5.89 -8.01 -0.15
N TYR A 305 -6.58 -6.93 -0.42
CA TYR A 305 -7.95 -6.92 -0.88
C TYR A 305 -8.03 -7.00 -2.40
N ASN A 306 -9.04 -7.69 -2.92
CA ASN A 306 -9.33 -7.71 -4.35
C ASN A 306 -10.79 -7.36 -4.63
N ALA A 307 -11.00 -6.23 -5.29
CA ALA A 307 -12.32 -5.79 -5.74
C ALA A 307 -12.72 -6.49 -7.05
N GLY A 308 -13.86 -7.16 -7.05
CA GLY A 308 -14.52 -7.61 -8.27
C GLY A 308 -15.07 -6.45 -9.09
N SER A 309 -15.28 -6.66 -10.39
CA SER A 309 -15.86 -5.66 -11.28
C SER A 309 -17.21 -5.16 -10.77
N GLY A 310 -17.42 -3.84 -10.74
CA GLY A 310 -18.65 -3.25 -10.25
C GLY A 310 -18.87 -3.32 -8.74
N THR A 311 -17.80 -3.59 -7.97
CA THR A 311 -17.86 -3.47 -6.51
C THR A 311 -18.26 -2.06 -6.11
N ASN A 312 -19.23 -1.96 -5.18
CA ASN A 312 -19.73 -0.67 -4.71
C ASN A 312 -19.81 -0.66 -3.18
N PHE A 313 -19.11 0.28 -2.58
CA PHE A 313 -19.26 0.61 -1.16
C PHE A 313 -20.16 1.82 -1.04
N SER A 314 -21.40 1.60 -0.66
CA SER A 314 -22.36 2.65 -0.59
C SER A 314 -22.85 2.88 0.83
N ASN A 315 -23.23 4.10 1.09
CA ASN A 315 -23.85 4.48 2.33
C ASN A 315 -25.29 4.93 2.05
N HIS A 316 -26.20 4.06 1.92
CA HIS A 316 -27.59 4.49 1.81
C HIS A 316 -28.22 4.97 3.12
N ALA A 317 -27.43 5.03 4.20
CA ALA A 317 -27.81 5.75 5.42
C ALA A 317 -27.70 7.30 5.26
N TYR A 318 -27.62 7.81 4.03
CA TYR A 318 -27.44 9.23 3.70
C TYR A 318 -28.48 10.17 4.33
N LYS A 319 -29.62 9.67 4.77
CA LYS A 319 -30.61 10.45 5.54
C LYS A 319 -30.06 10.92 6.89
N MET A 320 -29.04 10.26 7.41
CA MET A 320 -28.33 10.61 8.65
C MET A 320 -26.99 11.30 8.39
N GLY A 321 -26.68 11.59 7.12
CA GLY A 321 -25.38 12.07 6.65
C GLY A 321 -24.51 10.92 6.11
N PRO A 322 -23.44 11.22 5.38
CA PRO A 322 -22.58 10.21 4.80
C PRO A 322 -21.85 9.42 5.89
N ILE A 323 -22.08 8.10 5.93
CA ILE A 323 -21.36 7.16 6.79
C ILE A 323 -20.71 6.15 5.88
N HIS A 324 -19.41 6.31 5.61
CA HIS A 324 -18.71 5.49 4.64
C HIS A 324 -17.64 4.59 5.27
N TRP A 325 -17.47 4.60 6.58
CA TRP A 325 -16.42 3.84 7.20
C TRP A 325 -16.73 2.34 7.24
N GLY A 326 -15.72 1.53 6.98
CA GLY A 326 -15.79 0.08 7.09
C GLY A 326 -14.40 -0.52 7.05
N VAL A 327 -14.27 -1.73 7.59
CA VAL A 327 -13.02 -2.49 7.58
C VAL A 327 -13.26 -3.82 6.89
N LEU A 328 -12.61 -4.03 5.77
CA LEU A 328 -12.49 -5.33 5.14
C LEU A 328 -11.10 -5.85 5.49
N GLU A 329 -11.04 -6.76 6.45
CA GLU A 329 -9.76 -7.25 6.96
C GLU A 329 -8.96 -8.01 5.90
N ARG A 330 -7.67 -8.20 6.16
CA ARG A 330 -6.70 -8.74 5.18
C ARG A 330 -7.22 -9.92 4.37
N GLY A 331 -6.94 -9.91 3.08
CA GLY A 331 -7.28 -10.99 2.16
C GLY A 331 -8.75 -11.09 1.77
N THR A 332 -9.58 -10.14 2.20
CA THR A 332 -11.01 -10.09 1.82
C THR A 332 -11.15 -9.85 0.33
N LYS A 333 -12.23 -10.36 -0.25
CA LYS A 333 -12.60 -10.17 -1.66
C LYS A 333 -14.05 -9.81 -1.82
N THR A 334 -14.33 -9.11 -2.90
CA THR A 334 -15.70 -8.92 -3.40
C THR A 334 -15.83 -9.55 -4.78
N ALA A 335 -16.92 -10.27 -5.00
CA ALA A 335 -17.28 -10.77 -6.32
C ALA A 335 -17.76 -9.64 -7.22
N SER A 336 -17.86 -9.91 -8.53
CA SER A 336 -18.40 -8.94 -9.48
C SER A 336 -19.82 -8.50 -9.10
N GLY A 337 -20.07 -7.19 -9.12
CA GLY A 337 -21.34 -6.58 -8.75
C GLY A 337 -21.66 -6.64 -7.25
N ALA A 338 -20.69 -6.96 -6.41
CA ALA A 338 -20.90 -6.94 -4.97
C ALA A 338 -21.15 -5.51 -4.46
N TYR A 339 -22.11 -5.40 -3.57
CA TYR A 339 -22.50 -4.16 -2.93
C TYR A 339 -22.46 -4.34 -1.41
N LEU A 340 -21.75 -3.46 -0.72
CA LEU A 340 -21.66 -3.50 0.75
C LEU A 340 -22.23 -2.21 1.34
N LEU A 341 -23.22 -2.36 2.21
CA LEU A 341 -23.76 -1.25 2.97
C LEU A 341 -22.85 -0.93 4.15
N MET A 342 -22.27 0.26 4.16
CA MET A 342 -21.45 0.76 5.26
C MET A 342 -22.32 1.34 6.41
N PRO A 343 -21.88 1.26 7.67
CA PRO A 343 -20.64 0.67 8.15
C PRO A 343 -20.60 -0.87 8.05
N ALA A 344 -19.42 -1.43 7.81
CA ALA A 344 -19.20 -2.87 7.68
C ALA A 344 -17.89 -3.30 8.36
N THR A 345 -17.86 -4.52 8.90
CA THR A 345 -16.63 -5.17 9.34
C THR A 345 -16.62 -6.61 8.81
N ILE A 346 -15.76 -6.88 7.83
CA ILE A 346 -15.67 -8.19 7.20
C ILE A 346 -14.41 -8.90 7.70
N GLY A 347 -14.58 -10.11 8.24
CA GLY A 347 -13.48 -10.90 8.78
C GLY A 347 -12.45 -11.32 7.72
N THR A 348 -11.24 -11.61 8.18
CA THR A 348 -10.10 -11.93 7.32
C THR A 348 -10.41 -12.99 6.27
N PHE A 349 -9.88 -12.82 5.06
CA PHE A 349 -9.99 -13.77 3.95
C PHE A 349 -11.43 -14.17 3.58
N SER A 350 -12.42 -13.35 3.91
CA SER A 350 -13.81 -13.60 3.53
C SER A 350 -14.12 -13.12 2.12
N VAL A 351 -15.16 -13.67 1.52
CA VAL A 351 -15.63 -13.31 0.16
C VAL A 351 -17.07 -12.83 0.22
N CYS A 352 -17.31 -11.62 -0.28
CA CYS A 352 -18.62 -10.99 -0.32
C CYS A 352 -19.23 -11.09 -1.72
N MET A 353 -20.49 -11.57 -1.83
CA MET A 353 -21.19 -11.79 -3.08
C MET A 353 -22.62 -11.23 -3.03
N GLY A 354 -23.01 -10.50 -4.07
CA GLY A 354 -24.32 -9.90 -4.19
C GLY A 354 -24.48 -8.60 -3.39
N LYS A 355 -25.72 -8.17 -3.12
CA LYS A 355 -26.02 -6.91 -2.45
C LYS A 355 -26.22 -7.14 -0.95
N LEU A 356 -25.20 -6.89 -0.15
CA LEU A 356 -25.24 -6.98 1.31
C LEU A 356 -25.86 -5.69 1.89
N MET A 357 -27.18 -5.71 2.13
CA MET A 357 -27.99 -4.54 2.49
C MET A 357 -28.14 -4.32 4.01
N HIS A 358 -27.57 -5.18 4.83
CA HIS A 358 -27.55 -5.05 6.29
C HIS A 358 -26.08 -4.89 6.72
N HIS A 359 -25.77 -3.91 7.53
CA HIS A 359 -24.42 -3.58 7.99
C HIS A 359 -23.64 -4.82 8.47
N PRO A 360 -22.84 -5.48 7.60
CA PRO A 360 -22.27 -6.77 7.96
C PRO A 360 -21.16 -6.62 9.01
N ASN A 361 -21.23 -7.49 10.02
CA ASN A 361 -20.14 -7.67 10.98
C ASN A 361 -19.85 -9.17 11.14
N THR A 362 -18.77 -9.61 10.51
CA THR A 362 -18.33 -11.02 10.51
C THR A 362 -16.88 -11.17 10.97
N ARG A 363 -16.35 -10.22 11.75
CA ARG A 363 -14.96 -10.25 12.22
C ARG A 363 -14.59 -11.61 12.81
N SER A 364 -15.40 -12.12 13.73
CA SER A 364 -15.16 -13.40 14.43
C SER A 364 -15.66 -14.63 13.66
N LEU A 365 -15.97 -14.50 12.37
CA LEU A 365 -16.24 -15.60 11.44
C LEU A 365 -15.38 -15.42 10.18
N PRO A 366 -14.04 -15.49 10.31
CA PRO A 366 -13.13 -15.27 9.20
C PRO A 366 -13.24 -16.35 8.13
N PHE A 367 -12.65 -16.14 6.96
CA PHE A 367 -12.66 -17.07 5.83
C PHE A 367 -14.06 -17.45 5.36
N SER A 368 -15.05 -16.62 5.61
CA SER A 368 -16.44 -16.90 5.29
C SER A 368 -16.83 -16.48 3.89
N TYR A 369 -17.83 -17.14 3.31
CA TYR A 369 -18.57 -16.61 2.18
C TYR A 369 -19.84 -15.91 2.70
N LEU A 370 -19.99 -14.64 2.36
CA LEU A 370 -21.18 -13.85 2.59
C LEU A 370 -21.93 -13.73 1.26
N ILE A 371 -23.14 -14.29 1.17
CA ILE A 371 -23.89 -14.40 -0.08
C ILE A 371 -25.27 -13.80 0.12
N ALA A 372 -25.55 -12.70 -0.56
CA ALA A 372 -26.90 -12.12 -0.61
C ALA A 372 -27.74 -12.78 -1.72
N ARG A 373 -28.93 -13.26 -1.38
CA ARG A 373 -29.94 -13.76 -2.32
C ARG A 373 -31.30 -13.13 -1.99
N GLY A 374 -31.72 -12.17 -2.80
CA GLY A 374 -32.86 -11.32 -2.45
C GLY A 374 -32.57 -10.57 -1.15
N ASP A 375 -33.51 -10.62 -0.21
CA ASP A 375 -33.39 -9.96 1.10
C ASP A 375 -32.69 -10.82 2.16
N THR A 376 -32.25 -12.03 1.80
CA THR A 376 -31.61 -12.96 2.76
C THR A 376 -30.10 -12.96 2.58
N MET A 377 -29.39 -12.79 3.69
CA MET A 377 -27.95 -12.94 3.77
C MET A 377 -27.56 -14.32 4.29
N TYR A 378 -26.90 -15.11 3.46
CA TYR A 378 -26.37 -16.41 3.81
C TYR A 378 -24.90 -16.28 4.21
N LEU A 379 -24.50 -17.04 5.23
CA LEU A 379 -23.12 -17.13 5.68
C LEU A 379 -22.66 -18.59 5.62
N ALA A 380 -21.51 -18.82 4.99
CA ALA A 380 -20.83 -20.10 5.01
C ALA A 380 -19.47 -19.94 5.71
N PRO A 381 -19.41 -20.16 7.04
CA PRO A 381 -18.20 -19.94 7.83
C PRO A 381 -17.05 -20.84 7.39
N GLY A 382 -15.83 -20.29 7.35
CA GLY A 382 -14.61 -21.03 7.02
C GLY A 382 -14.52 -21.55 5.58
N ARG A 383 -15.52 -21.31 4.73
CA ARG A 383 -15.59 -21.90 3.37
C ARG A 383 -14.38 -21.55 2.52
N ASN A 384 -13.84 -20.35 2.65
CA ASN A 384 -12.71 -19.91 1.83
C ASN A 384 -11.40 -20.63 2.15
N ILE A 385 -11.27 -21.24 3.34
CA ILE A 385 -10.07 -22.01 3.72
C ILE A 385 -9.75 -23.09 2.69
N THR A 386 -10.78 -23.72 2.12
CA THR A 386 -10.66 -24.89 1.25
C THR A 386 -10.88 -24.56 -0.23
N THR A 387 -10.59 -23.32 -0.66
CA THR A 387 -10.77 -22.89 -2.05
C THR A 387 -9.46 -22.77 -2.80
N VAL A 388 -9.51 -23.06 -4.10
CA VAL A 388 -8.43 -22.75 -5.05
C VAL A 388 -8.07 -21.26 -5.01
N GLY A 389 -9.07 -20.39 -4.80
CA GLY A 389 -8.89 -18.95 -4.73
C GLY A 389 -7.94 -18.53 -3.61
N LEU A 390 -8.16 -19.00 -2.39
CA LEU A 390 -7.27 -18.71 -1.25
C LEU A 390 -5.89 -19.36 -1.45
N TYR A 391 -5.86 -20.64 -1.84
CA TYR A 391 -4.62 -21.37 -2.08
C TYR A 391 -3.70 -20.64 -3.06
N ARG A 392 -4.26 -20.11 -4.14
CA ARG A 392 -3.53 -19.31 -5.12
C ARG A 392 -3.05 -17.98 -4.55
N ASP A 393 -3.90 -17.28 -3.79
CA ASP A 393 -3.59 -15.92 -3.32
C ASP A 393 -2.46 -15.90 -2.29
N ILE A 394 -2.47 -16.79 -1.32
CA ILE A 394 -1.43 -16.86 -0.27
C ILE A 394 -0.02 -17.12 -0.85
N ARG A 395 0.08 -17.70 -2.05
CA ARG A 395 1.33 -17.91 -2.77
C ARG A 395 1.68 -16.77 -3.72
N LYS A 396 0.66 -16.11 -4.23
CA LYS A 396 0.80 -15.05 -5.22
C LYS A 396 1.40 -13.79 -4.65
N TRP A 397 0.97 -13.37 -3.45
CA TRP A 397 1.38 -12.08 -2.89
C TRP A 397 2.89 -11.96 -2.66
N PRO A 398 3.60 -12.91 -2.02
CA PRO A 398 5.05 -12.81 -1.88
C PRO A 398 5.79 -12.67 -3.22
N ASN A 399 5.29 -13.36 -4.27
CA ASN A 399 5.88 -13.34 -5.61
C ASN A 399 5.53 -12.07 -6.42
N ARG A 400 4.65 -11.23 -5.91
CA ARG A 400 4.22 -9.96 -6.53
C ARG A 400 4.69 -8.74 -5.75
N ASP A 401 5.55 -8.90 -4.79
CA ASP A 401 6.18 -7.77 -4.13
C ASP A 401 7.22 -7.17 -5.07
N MET A 402 6.90 -6.00 -5.63
CA MET A 402 7.71 -5.29 -6.62
C MET A 402 8.58 -4.19 -5.98
N ARG A 403 8.55 -4.08 -4.65
CA ARG A 403 9.35 -3.08 -3.96
C ARG A 403 10.84 -3.41 -4.06
N ALA A 404 11.66 -2.41 -4.34
CA ALA A 404 13.10 -2.58 -4.37
C ALA A 404 13.64 -3.01 -3.01
N ALA A 405 14.60 -3.92 -3.01
CA ALA A 405 15.26 -4.37 -1.78
C ALA A 405 15.96 -3.18 -1.10
N GLY A 406 15.68 -2.99 0.19
CA GLY A 406 16.26 -1.89 0.99
C GLY A 406 15.49 -0.57 0.95
N SER A 407 14.48 -0.40 0.09
CA SER A 407 13.61 0.79 0.04
C SER A 407 12.19 0.52 0.59
N GLN A 408 11.98 -0.59 1.27
CA GLN A 408 10.68 -0.98 1.80
C GLN A 408 10.33 -0.15 3.04
N LYS A 409 9.38 0.75 2.93
CA LYS A 409 8.89 1.61 4.03
C LYS A 409 7.80 0.92 4.84
N SER A 410 6.84 0.28 4.16
CA SER A 410 5.75 -0.45 4.81
C SER A 410 6.15 -1.90 5.12
N ILE A 411 5.88 -2.35 6.34
CA ILE A 411 6.07 -3.74 6.75
C ILE A 411 4.92 -4.58 6.17
N VAL A 412 5.26 -5.72 5.57
CA VAL A 412 4.27 -6.63 4.99
C VAL A 412 4.53 -8.05 5.45
N ASN A 413 3.72 -8.52 6.37
CA ASN A 413 3.72 -9.92 6.80
C ASN A 413 2.73 -10.73 5.95
N PHE A 414 3.19 -11.81 5.34
CA PHE A 414 2.39 -12.66 4.44
C PHE A 414 1.75 -13.87 5.13
N ASP A 415 1.91 -14.06 6.43
CA ASP A 415 1.32 -15.19 7.15
C ASP A 415 -0.23 -15.11 7.09
N TRP A 416 -0.86 -16.02 6.36
CA TRP A 416 -2.31 -16.09 6.25
C TRP A 416 -2.95 -16.71 7.51
N LEU A 417 -2.28 -17.69 8.13
CA LEU A 417 -2.55 -18.16 9.48
C LEU A 417 -1.54 -17.54 10.43
N SER A 418 -2.01 -16.67 11.28
CA SER A 418 -1.26 -15.88 12.25
C SER A 418 -2.02 -15.83 13.57
N PRO A 419 -1.43 -15.44 14.70
CA PRO A 419 -2.20 -15.26 15.93
C PRO A 419 -3.43 -14.37 15.76
N PHE A 420 -3.39 -13.38 14.87
CA PHE A 420 -4.53 -12.53 14.55
C PHE A 420 -5.67 -13.31 13.89
N SER A 421 -5.43 -13.95 12.76
CA SER A 421 -6.47 -14.69 12.02
C SER A 421 -6.93 -15.96 12.75
N VAL A 422 -6.01 -16.66 13.40
CA VAL A 422 -6.29 -17.88 14.17
C VAL A 422 -7.04 -17.58 15.47
N GLY A 423 -6.78 -16.44 16.09
CA GLY A 423 -7.56 -15.97 17.24
C GLY A 423 -9.04 -15.77 16.88
N GLU A 424 -9.32 -15.17 15.72
CA GLU A 424 -10.70 -15.04 15.23
C GLU A 424 -11.31 -16.39 14.80
N ILE A 425 -10.51 -17.33 14.25
CA ILE A 425 -10.96 -18.72 14.00
C ILE A 425 -11.41 -19.42 15.29
N LEU A 426 -10.65 -19.28 16.39
CA LEU A 426 -11.03 -19.86 17.68
C LEU A 426 -12.36 -19.28 18.19
N LYS A 427 -12.54 -17.97 18.12
CA LYS A 427 -13.81 -17.29 18.46
C LYS A 427 -14.94 -17.79 17.56
N GLY A 428 -14.71 -17.88 16.26
CA GLY A 428 -15.68 -18.35 15.28
C GLY A 428 -16.10 -19.80 15.50
N LYS A 429 -15.16 -20.70 15.74
CA LYS A 429 -15.46 -22.11 16.08
C LYS A 429 -16.37 -22.18 17.30
N LYS A 430 -16.06 -21.42 18.34
CA LYS A 430 -16.88 -21.37 19.56
C LYS A 430 -18.28 -20.83 19.31
N ILE A 431 -18.43 -19.82 18.45
CA ILE A 431 -19.74 -19.29 18.05
C ILE A 431 -20.57 -20.40 17.37
N LEU A 432 -19.99 -21.12 16.39
CA LEU A 432 -20.68 -22.19 15.68
C LEU A 432 -21.07 -23.36 16.59
N GLU A 433 -20.18 -23.76 17.49
CA GLU A 433 -20.47 -24.81 18.51
C GLU A 433 -21.60 -24.38 19.46
N ASN A 434 -21.63 -23.14 19.90
CA ASN A 434 -22.69 -22.60 20.75
C ASN A 434 -24.03 -22.53 19.99
N LEU A 435 -24.06 -22.11 18.71
CA LEU A 435 -25.27 -22.13 17.88
C LEU A 435 -25.83 -23.56 17.75
N ARG A 436 -24.96 -24.54 17.53
CA ARG A 436 -25.31 -25.94 17.44
C ARG A 436 -25.87 -26.47 18.76
N ALA A 437 -25.20 -26.15 19.89
CA ALA A 437 -25.63 -26.56 21.21
C ALA A 437 -27.00 -25.95 21.60
N ALA A 438 -27.26 -24.70 21.24
CA ALA A 438 -28.49 -24.00 21.56
C ALA A 438 -29.71 -24.48 20.76
N SER A 439 -29.51 -24.82 19.46
CA SER A 439 -30.61 -25.15 18.53
C SER A 439 -30.73 -26.65 18.22
N GLY A 440 -29.73 -27.46 18.60
CA GLY A 440 -29.65 -28.89 18.29
C GLY A 440 -29.24 -29.20 16.85
N ASP A 441 -29.09 -30.48 16.53
CA ASP A 441 -28.59 -30.95 15.21
C ASP A 441 -29.72 -31.18 14.19
N ASN A 442 -30.99 -31.13 14.60
CA ASN A 442 -32.13 -31.45 13.74
C ASN A 442 -32.76 -30.24 13.01
N VAL A 443 -32.10 -29.12 13.05
CA VAL A 443 -32.52 -27.90 12.34
C VAL A 443 -31.88 -27.81 10.95
N SER A 444 -32.60 -27.24 9.98
CA SER A 444 -32.08 -27.04 8.63
C SER A 444 -31.16 -25.81 8.53
N THR A 445 -31.39 -24.83 9.41
CA THR A 445 -30.69 -23.54 9.42
C THR A 445 -30.48 -23.02 10.83
N TYR A 446 -29.44 -22.23 11.01
CA TYR A 446 -29.13 -21.47 12.22
C TYR A 446 -29.11 -19.98 11.88
N ASN A 447 -29.52 -19.14 12.80
CA ASN A 447 -29.44 -17.68 12.65
C ASN A 447 -28.29 -17.14 13.51
N TYR A 448 -27.44 -16.33 12.91
CA TYR A 448 -26.40 -15.56 13.58
C TYR A 448 -26.54 -14.10 13.21
N HIS A 449 -27.04 -13.28 14.12
CA HIS A 449 -27.52 -11.94 13.81
C HIS A 449 -28.52 -11.99 12.64
N GLU A 450 -28.23 -11.30 11.55
CA GLU A 450 -29.07 -11.22 10.35
C GLU A 450 -28.69 -12.26 9.27
N TYR A 451 -27.75 -13.17 9.59
CA TYR A 451 -27.30 -14.19 8.65
C TYR A 451 -27.98 -15.52 8.90
N VAL A 452 -28.26 -16.20 7.81
CA VAL A 452 -28.73 -17.59 7.79
C VAL A 452 -27.55 -18.51 7.49
N ILE A 453 -27.26 -19.44 8.37
CA ILE A 453 -26.23 -20.48 8.21
C ILE A 453 -26.95 -21.81 8.00
N SER A 454 -26.76 -22.50 6.86
CA SER A 454 -27.33 -23.84 6.68
C SER A 454 -26.68 -24.85 7.64
N ALA A 455 -27.40 -25.91 8.04
CA ALA A 455 -26.86 -26.94 8.90
C ALA A 455 -25.60 -27.60 8.33
N SER A 456 -25.51 -27.76 7.01
CA SER A 456 -24.31 -28.26 6.34
C SER A 456 -23.16 -27.25 6.39
N SER A 457 -23.43 -25.96 6.21
CA SER A 457 -22.40 -24.90 6.29
C SER A 457 -21.87 -24.74 7.71
N LEU A 458 -22.70 -24.89 8.74
CA LEU A 458 -22.28 -24.83 10.13
C LEU A 458 -21.33 -25.99 10.47
N ARG A 459 -21.73 -27.25 10.13
CA ARG A 459 -20.87 -28.43 10.38
C ARG A 459 -19.53 -28.33 9.67
N LYS A 460 -19.55 -27.99 8.37
CA LYS A 460 -18.32 -27.78 7.58
C LYS A 460 -17.49 -26.62 8.11
N GLY A 461 -18.11 -25.54 8.56
CA GLY A 461 -17.39 -24.41 9.16
C GLY A 461 -16.58 -24.81 10.39
N ILE A 462 -17.16 -25.61 11.29
CA ILE A 462 -16.44 -26.16 12.45
C ILE A 462 -15.26 -27.04 12.00
N GLU A 463 -15.47 -27.92 11.01
CA GLU A 463 -14.45 -28.80 10.46
C GLU A 463 -13.31 -28.00 9.80
N TYR A 464 -13.62 -27.02 8.97
CA TYR A 464 -12.63 -26.19 8.28
C TYR A 464 -11.81 -25.35 9.24
N TYR A 465 -12.44 -24.80 10.27
CA TYR A 465 -11.72 -24.11 11.34
C TYR A 465 -10.79 -25.06 12.09
N ASP A 466 -11.22 -26.28 12.39
CA ASP A 466 -10.37 -27.27 13.05
C ASP A 466 -9.15 -27.65 12.18
N ILE A 467 -9.34 -27.86 10.89
CA ILE A 467 -8.25 -28.08 9.92
C ILE A 467 -7.25 -26.93 9.97
N ALA A 468 -7.72 -25.68 9.91
CA ALA A 468 -6.85 -24.51 9.94
C ALA A 468 -6.06 -24.38 11.26
N LEU A 469 -6.69 -24.66 12.40
CA LEU A 469 -6.04 -24.64 13.71
C LEU A 469 -4.89 -25.67 13.79
N ARG A 470 -5.13 -26.91 13.33
CA ARG A 470 -4.09 -27.97 13.31
C ARG A 470 -2.97 -27.64 12.34
N ILE A 471 -3.27 -27.09 11.15
CA ILE A 471 -2.26 -26.63 10.20
C ILE A 471 -1.40 -25.53 10.82
N TYR A 472 -2.01 -24.56 11.50
CA TYR A 472 -1.28 -23.48 12.15
C TYR A 472 -0.33 -24.00 13.25
N MET A 473 -0.85 -24.79 14.18
CA MET A 473 -0.06 -25.32 15.31
C MET A 473 1.13 -26.15 14.82
N GLY A 474 0.90 -27.07 13.90
CA GLY A 474 1.98 -27.90 13.35
C GLY A 474 3.02 -27.11 12.57
N ALA A 475 2.60 -26.12 11.78
CA ALA A 475 3.51 -25.25 11.06
C ALA A 475 4.39 -24.41 11.99
N VAL A 476 3.86 -23.93 13.12
CA VAL A 476 4.65 -23.22 14.13
C VAL A 476 5.61 -24.18 14.83
N LEU A 477 5.15 -25.35 15.27
CA LEU A 477 6.01 -26.37 15.91
C LEU A 477 7.18 -26.80 15.00
N LYS A 478 6.93 -27.02 13.71
CA LYS A 478 7.97 -27.34 12.71
C LYS A 478 9.06 -26.26 12.65
N ARG A 479 8.69 -24.98 12.76
CA ARG A 479 9.65 -23.87 12.82
C ARG A 479 10.40 -23.84 14.15
N VAL A 480 9.69 -23.96 15.27
CA VAL A 480 10.30 -23.93 16.61
C VAL A 480 11.30 -25.07 16.77
N ARG A 481 10.98 -26.28 16.30
CA ARG A 481 11.88 -27.46 16.35
C ARG A 481 13.28 -27.19 15.77
N LYS A 482 13.38 -26.30 14.78
CA LYS A 482 14.67 -25.97 14.14
C LYS A 482 15.62 -25.20 15.08
N VAL A 483 15.09 -24.47 16.04
CA VAL A 483 15.84 -23.60 16.97
C VAL A 483 15.77 -24.06 18.40
N ASP A 484 14.70 -24.76 18.80
CA ASP A 484 14.45 -25.33 20.11
C ASP A 484 13.76 -26.70 20.01
N PRO A 485 14.50 -27.80 19.84
CA PRO A 485 13.92 -29.14 19.70
C PRO A 485 13.21 -29.66 20.94
N ALA A 486 13.42 -29.05 22.11
CA ALA A 486 12.79 -29.41 23.37
C ALA A 486 11.47 -28.65 23.61
N TYR A 487 11.13 -27.67 22.76
CA TYR A 487 9.92 -26.85 22.86
C TYR A 487 9.75 -26.16 24.21
N HIS A 488 10.81 -25.55 24.72
CA HIS A 488 10.74 -24.85 26.00
C HIS A 488 9.65 -23.78 26.02
N PRO A 489 9.01 -23.58 27.18
CA PRO A 489 8.06 -22.49 27.34
C PRO A 489 8.66 -21.14 26.93
N PRO A 490 7.89 -20.26 26.28
CA PRO A 490 8.38 -18.95 25.87
C PRO A 490 8.76 -18.10 27.11
N VAL A 491 9.81 -17.30 26.95
CA VAL A 491 10.23 -16.35 27.97
C VAL A 491 9.33 -15.11 27.91
N GLY A 492 8.53 -14.88 28.96
CA GLY A 492 7.62 -13.74 29.09
C GLY A 492 6.24 -13.95 28.43
N ASN A 493 5.34 -13.02 28.70
CA ASN A 493 3.94 -13.09 28.30
C ASN A 493 3.57 -12.20 27.11
N THR A 494 4.53 -11.50 26.51
CA THR A 494 4.25 -10.65 25.33
C THR A 494 3.81 -11.54 24.17
N GLY A 495 2.62 -11.27 23.66
CA GLY A 495 2.03 -12.04 22.57
C GLY A 495 0.89 -12.97 23.01
N THR A 496 0.70 -13.29 24.29
CA THR A 496 -0.32 -14.27 24.76
C THR A 496 -1.77 -13.77 24.67
N GLY A 497 -2.00 -12.45 24.54
CA GLY A 497 -3.34 -11.85 24.42
C GLY A 497 -3.85 -11.75 22.98
N ASP A 498 -4.79 -10.82 22.78
CA ASP A 498 -5.30 -10.49 21.44
C ASP A 498 -4.23 -9.88 20.53
N TRP A 499 -4.43 -10.04 19.23
CA TRP A 499 -3.57 -9.53 18.19
C TRP A 499 -4.31 -8.57 17.26
N ASN A 500 -3.56 -7.66 16.66
CA ASN A 500 -4.04 -6.70 15.68
C ASN A 500 -3.24 -6.81 14.37
N ASP A 501 -3.85 -6.31 13.29
CA ASP A 501 -3.19 -6.06 12.02
C ASP A 501 -3.18 -4.54 11.75
N LEU A 502 -2.01 -3.93 11.80
CA LEU A 502 -1.81 -2.56 11.38
C LEU A 502 -1.42 -2.54 9.89
N SER A 503 -2.36 -2.91 9.04
CA SER A 503 -2.23 -2.86 7.58
C SER A 503 -0.92 -3.49 7.05
N GLY A 504 -0.67 -4.73 7.46
CA GLY A 504 0.51 -5.51 7.10
C GLY A 504 1.39 -5.93 8.28
N LEU A 505 1.49 -5.13 9.34
CA LEU A 505 2.19 -5.49 10.57
C LEU A 505 1.25 -6.24 11.52
N LEU A 506 1.57 -7.50 11.80
CA LEU A 506 0.88 -8.31 12.79
C LEU A 506 1.55 -8.14 14.16
N LEU A 507 0.79 -7.70 15.16
CA LEU A 507 1.34 -7.41 16.48
C LEU A 507 0.38 -7.77 17.61
N PRO A 508 0.92 -8.11 18.81
CA PRO A 508 0.11 -8.22 20.02
C PRO A 508 -0.56 -6.87 20.35
N ALA A 509 -1.81 -6.89 20.78
CA ALA A 509 -2.52 -5.68 21.22
C ALA A 509 -1.79 -4.95 22.38
N SER A 510 -1.06 -5.70 23.22
CA SER A 510 -0.22 -5.13 24.28
C SER A 510 0.94 -4.27 23.74
N GLU A 511 1.51 -4.61 22.58
CA GLU A 511 2.55 -3.78 21.95
C GLU A 511 1.97 -2.50 21.36
N GLU A 512 0.76 -2.55 20.81
CA GLU A 512 0.06 -1.35 20.35
C GLU A 512 -0.25 -0.40 21.53
N THR A 513 -0.70 -0.95 22.67
CA THR A 513 -0.89 -0.17 23.89
C THR A 513 0.40 0.48 24.36
N ARG A 514 1.54 -0.23 24.30
CA ARG A 514 2.85 0.34 24.65
C ARG A 514 3.25 1.50 23.74
N ILE A 515 2.95 1.41 22.44
CA ILE A 515 3.19 2.54 21.51
C ILE A 515 2.39 3.76 21.97
N MET A 516 1.12 3.59 22.32
CA MET A 516 0.29 4.68 22.82
C MET A 516 0.87 5.32 24.10
N ASP A 517 1.31 4.48 25.05
CA ASP A 517 1.92 4.94 26.30
C ASP A 517 3.27 5.63 26.07
N ASP A 518 4.08 5.12 25.14
CA ASP A 518 5.37 5.69 24.77
C ASP A 518 5.22 7.06 24.07
N LEU A 519 4.20 7.21 23.22
CA LEU A 519 3.83 8.50 22.60
C LEU A 519 3.39 9.53 23.66
N ARG A 520 2.49 9.16 24.57
CA ARG A 520 2.02 10.04 25.66
C ARG A 520 3.13 10.45 26.60
N ALA A 521 4.07 9.54 26.86
CA ALA A 521 5.25 9.80 27.70
C ALA A 521 6.39 10.55 26.97
N GLY A 522 6.25 10.87 25.69
CA GLY A 522 7.28 11.53 24.88
C GLY A 522 8.52 10.66 24.61
N ARG A 523 8.46 9.34 24.79
CA ARG A 523 9.56 8.41 24.47
C ARG A 523 9.66 8.15 22.96
N LEU A 524 8.56 8.24 22.23
CA LEU A 524 8.50 8.27 20.77
C LEU A 524 8.19 9.71 20.34
N ALA A 525 9.22 10.46 19.99
CA ALA A 525 9.13 11.91 19.78
C ALA A 525 9.26 12.35 18.32
N ASP A 526 9.60 11.43 17.41
CA ASP A 526 9.82 11.69 15.99
C ASP A 526 9.42 10.50 15.10
N ILE A 527 9.33 10.74 13.80
CA ILE A 527 8.95 9.72 12.81
C ILE A 527 9.97 8.57 12.75
N PRO A 528 11.29 8.79 12.75
CA PRO A 528 12.27 7.71 12.77
C PRO A 528 12.14 6.76 13.96
N SER A 529 11.97 7.28 15.18
CA SER A 529 11.82 6.44 16.39
C SER A 529 10.54 5.62 16.36
N LEU A 530 9.44 6.19 15.87
CA LEU A 530 8.17 5.49 15.72
C LEU A 530 8.25 4.39 14.65
N THR A 531 8.87 4.68 13.51
CA THR A 531 9.12 3.68 12.46
C THR A 531 10.00 2.55 12.96
N GLN A 532 11.09 2.87 13.68
CA GLN A 532 11.97 1.87 14.28
C GLN A 532 11.22 0.97 15.26
N ARG A 533 10.28 1.53 16.03
CA ARG A 533 9.44 0.75 16.95
C ARG A 533 8.61 -0.30 16.22
N PHE A 534 8.00 0.03 15.07
CA PHE A 534 7.30 -0.96 14.23
C PHE A 534 8.23 -2.04 13.71
N VAL A 535 9.44 -1.68 13.27
CA VAL A 535 10.46 -2.64 12.80
C VAL A 535 10.89 -3.59 13.94
N ASP A 536 11.06 -3.11 15.16
CA ASP A 536 11.45 -3.94 16.29
C ASP A 536 10.35 -4.92 16.72
N ILE A 537 9.08 -4.51 16.58
CA ILE A 537 7.93 -5.38 16.77
C ILE A 537 7.91 -6.50 15.71
N ASP A 538 8.11 -6.15 14.44
CA ASP A 538 8.15 -7.13 13.35
C ASP A 538 9.32 -8.13 13.52
N ARG A 539 10.51 -7.65 13.85
CA ARG A 539 11.66 -8.52 14.19
C ARG A 539 11.35 -9.49 15.34
N SER A 540 10.49 -9.08 16.27
CA SER A 540 10.07 -9.89 17.40
C SER A 540 8.87 -10.79 17.10
N TYR A 541 8.29 -10.69 15.91
CA TYR A 541 7.05 -11.39 15.54
C TYR A 541 7.09 -12.89 15.84
N ARG A 542 8.14 -13.61 15.46
CA ARG A 542 8.23 -15.08 15.68
C ARG A 542 8.31 -15.45 17.15
N ARG A 543 8.94 -14.62 17.98
CA ARG A 543 8.99 -14.80 19.43
C ARG A 543 7.59 -14.60 20.06
N TYR A 544 6.89 -13.54 19.65
CA TYR A 544 5.51 -13.30 20.12
C TYR A 544 4.54 -14.35 19.62
N GLN A 545 4.69 -14.77 18.36
CA GLN A 545 3.92 -15.86 17.78
C GLN A 545 4.09 -17.16 18.58
N TRP A 546 5.32 -17.49 18.99
CA TRP A 546 5.57 -18.67 19.82
C TRP A 546 4.88 -18.58 21.17
N ALA A 547 4.97 -17.45 21.86
CA ALA A 547 4.30 -17.26 23.14
C ALA A 547 2.77 -17.46 23.05
N TRP A 548 2.16 -16.95 22.00
CA TRP A 548 0.74 -17.13 21.72
C TRP A 548 0.39 -18.58 21.39
N THR A 549 1.16 -19.18 20.49
CA THR A 549 0.90 -20.54 20.00
C THR A 549 1.12 -21.59 21.08
N TYR A 550 2.14 -21.42 21.92
CA TYR A 550 2.39 -22.31 23.05
C TYR A 550 1.17 -22.37 23.97
N ARG A 551 0.63 -21.22 24.36
CA ARG A 551 -0.57 -21.15 25.18
C ARG A 551 -1.78 -21.78 24.49
N MET A 552 -1.97 -21.47 23.21
CA MET A 552 -3.05 -22.04 22.40
C MET A 552 -2.96 -23.58 22.35
N ILE A 553 -1.77 -24.15 22.18
CA ILE A 553 -1.55 -25.60 22.16
C ILE A 553 -1.96 -26.22 23.50
N LEU A 554 -1.51 -25.64 24.62
CA LEU A 554 -1.87 -26.13 25.96
C LEU A 554 -3.38 -26.13 26.15
N ASP A 555 -4.05 -25.05 25.78
CA ASP A 555 -5.51 -24.90 25.92
C ASP A 555 -6.26 -25.86 24.97
N TYR A 556 -5.81 -26.02 23.72
CA TYR A 556 -6.48 -26.85 22.71
C TYR A 556 -6.36 -28.34 23.00
N TYR A 557 -5.18 -28.80 23.43
CA TYR A 557 -4.91 -30.20 23.74
C TYR A 557 -5.06 -30.55 25.24
N GLN A 558 -5.48 -29.60 26.08
CA GLN A 558 -5.66 -29.76 27.55
C GLN A 558 -4.37 -30.27 28.22
N LEU A 559 -3.23 -29.64 27.89
CA LEU A 559 -1.91 -29.97 28.43
C LEU A 559 -1.51 -28.97 29.51
N GLU A 560 -0.78 -29.45 30.53
CA GLU A 560 -0.11 -28.56 31.50
C GLU A 560 1.21 -28.01 30.95
N THR A 561 1.94 -28.85 30.24
CA THR A 561 3.20 -28.53 29.58
C THR A 561 3.28 -29.22 28.22
N LEU A 562 4.08 -28.71 27.31
CA LEU A 562 4.31 -29.33 26.00
C LEU A 562 5.55 -30.21 26.06
N THR A 563 5.37 -31.52 25.86
CA THR A 563 6.48 -32.49 25.77
C THR A 563 6.86 -32.73 24.30
N VAL A 564 7.99 -33.41 24.09
CA VAL A 564 8.42 -33.84 22.74
C VAL A 564 7.43 -34.84 22.14
N GLU A 565 6.88 -35.74 22.97
CA GLU A 565 5.87 -36.72 22.58
C GLU A 565 4.57 -36.03 22.16
N ASP A 566 4.13 -34.99 22.89
CA ASP A 566 2.96 -34.19 22.52
C ASP A 566 3.22 -33.47 21.16
N ALA A 567 4.39 -32.90 20.97
CA ALA A 567 4.76 -32.25 19.73
C ALA A 567 4.77 -33.23 18.53
N GLN A 568 5.18 -34.49 18.73
CA GLN A 568 5.09 -35.54 17.71
C GLN A 568 3.63 -35.89 17.37
N ARG A 569 2.76 -36.00 18.38
CA ARG A 569 1.32 -36.22 18.17
C ARG A 569 0.69 -35.07 17.39
N ILE A 570 0.98 -33.82 17.78
CA ILE A 570 0.48 -32.62 17.10
C ILE A 570 1.00 -32.55 15.65
N HIS A 571 2.22 -33.02 15.41
CA HIS A 571 2.75 -33.13 14.06
C HIS A 571 1.99 -34.15 13.21
N ALA A 572 1.60 -35.30 13.76
CA ALA A 572 0.77 -36.27 13.06
C ALA A 572 -0.63 -35.69 12.73
N ASP A 573 -1.23 -34.94 13.68
CA ASP A 573 -2.48 -34.22 13.44
C ASP A 573 -2.35 -33.17 12.34
N TYR A 574 -1.22 -32.46 12.29
CA TYR A 574 -0.88 -31.49 11.23
C TYR A 574 -0.84 -32.16 9.86
N ILE A 575 -0.15 -33.28 9.71
CA ILE A 575 -0.08 -34.01 8.43
C ILE A 575 -1.49 -34.44 7.99
N THR A 576 -2.28 -34.97 8.92
CA THR A 576 -3.67 -35.37 8.64
C THR A 576 -4.51 -34.18 8.20
N ALA A 577 -4.40 -33.02 8.88
CA ALA A 577 -5.12 -31.81 8.53
C ALA A 577 -4.65 -31.25 7.16
N ARG A 578 -3.37 -31.31 6.86
CA ARG A 578 -2.83 -30.91 5.55
C ARG A 578 -3.40 -31.75 4.42
N ARG A 579 -3.42 -33.08 4.57
CA ARG A 579 -4.01 -33.99 3.58
C ARG A 579 -5.49 -33.69 3.36
N ALA A 580 -6.25 -33.48 4.46
CA ALA A 580 -7.67 -33.11 4.36
C ALA A 580 -7.87 -31.77 3.63
N TRP A 581 -7.06 -30.77 3.96
CA TRP A 581 -7.08 -29.46 3.30
C TRP A 581 -6.84 -29.56 1.79
N ILE A 582 -5.82 -30.30 1.39
CA ILE A 582 -5.47 -30.51 -0.02
C ILE A 582 -6.58 -31.28 -0.76
N ALA A 583 -7.17 -32.30 -0.12
CA ALA A 583 -8.29 -33.04 -0.70
C ALA A 583 -9.52 -32.12 -0.95
N GLU A 584 -9.82 -31.19 -0.05
CA GLU A 584 -10.93 -30.24 -0.23
C GLU A 584 -10.60 -29.21 -1.33
N ILE A 585 -9.35 -28.70 -1.42
CA ILE A 585 -8.92 -27.82 -2.52
C ILE A 585 -9.01 -28.56 -3.87
N ARG A 586 -8.63 -29.85 -3.93
CA ARG A 586 -8.77 -30.68 -5.14
C ARG A 586 -10.22 -30.74 -5.61
N LYS A 587 -11.15 -31.01 -4.69
CA LYS A 587 -12.60 -31.03 -5.00
C LYS A 587 -13.12 -29.67 -5.48
N ASP A 588 -12.60 -28.58 -4.93
CA ASP A 588 -12.94 -27.24 -5.38
C ASP A 588 -12.38 -26.99 -6.80
N ALA A 589 -11.14 -27.40 -7.06
CA ALA A 589 -10.51 -27.30 -8.38
C ALA A 589 -11.28 -28.10 -9.45
N GLU A 590 -11.63 -29.34 -9.18
CA GLU A 590 -12.42 -30.19 -10.09
C GLU A 590 -13.71 -29.48 -10.54
N LYS A 591 -14.40 -28.81 -9.63
CA LYS A 591 -15.61 -28.04 -9.96
C LYS A 591 -15.34 -26.78 -10.79
N GLU A 592 -14.32 -26.02 -10.39
CA GLU A 592 -13.96 -24.76 -11.06
C GLU A 592 -13.50 -25.01 -12.50
N TYR A 593 -12.65 -26.02 -12.70
CA TYR A 593 -12.14 -26.37 -14.02
C TYR A 593 -13.21 -26.99 -14.92
N ALA A 594 -14.10 -27.82 -14.37
CA ALA A 594 -15.24 -28.38 -15.10
C ALA A 594 -16.24 -27.29 -15.56
N MET A 595 -16.46 -26.24 -14.75
CA MET A 595 -17.32 -25.13 -15.13
C MET A 595 -16.66 -24.14 -16.11
N GLY A 596 -15.34 -24.03 -16.06
CA GLY A 596 -14.59 -23.04 -16.83
C GLY A 596 -14.17 -23.51 -18.23
N ASP A 597 -14.48 -24.75 -18.62
CA ASP A 597 -14.03 -25.35 -19.90
C ASP A 597 -12.52 -25.18 -20.13
N VAL A 598 -11.75 -25.42 -19.05
CA VAL A 598 -10.30 -25.25 -19.04
C VAL A 598 -9.62 -26.50 -19.60
N GLU A 599 -8.56 -26.33 -20.39
CA GLU A 599 -7.78 -27.42 -20.94
C GLU A 599 -7.30 -28.40 -19.86
N GLU A 600 -7.44 -29.69 -20.09
CA GLU A 600 -7.10 -30.75 -19.14
C GLU A 600 -5.64 -30.66 -18.67
N GLU A 601 -4.72 -30.27 -19.55
CA GLU A 601 -3.30 -30.11 -19.22
C GLU A 601 -3.07 -29.04 -18.13
N VAL A 602 -3.81 -27.92 -18.14
CA VAL A 602 -3.75 -26.86 -17.14
C VAL A 602 -4.26 -27.38 -15.79
N PHE A 603 -5.34 -28.17 -15.80
CA PHE A 603 -5.87 -28.80 -14.60
C PHE A 603 -4.87 -29.81 -14.01
N LEU A 604 -4.34 -30.71 -14.82
CA LEU A 604 -3.36 -31.71 -14.39
C LEU A 604 -2.08 -31.08 -13.84
N SER A 605 -1.58 -30.00 -14.45
CA SER A 605 -0.45 -29.24 -13.92
C SER A 605 -0.75 -28.57 -12.57
N PHE A 606 -1.98 -28.14 -12.33
CA PHE A 606 -2.39 -27.63 -11.03
C PHE A 606 -2.44 -28.73 -9.97
N ILE A 607 -3.01 -29.90 -10.30
CA ILE A 607 -3.11 -31.06 -9.41
C ILE A 607 -1.72 -31.59 -9.04
N ASP A 608 -0.82 -31.70 -10.00
CA ASP A 608 0.57 -32.13 -9.78
C ASP A 608 1.28 -31.23 -8.76
N ARG A 609 1.17 -29.91 -8.91
CA ARG A 609 1.70 -28.95 -7.92
C ARG A 609 1.07 -29.10 -6.54
N LEU A 610 -0.22 -29.41 -6.49
CA LEU A 610 -0.95 -29.58 -5.24
C LEU A 610 -0.51 -30.85 -4.51
N ASP A 611 -0.25 -31.94 -5.23
CA ASP A 611 0.21 -33.22 -4.70
C ASP A 611 1.63 -33.12 -4.12
N HIS A 612 2.54 -32.44 -4.84
CA HIS A 612 3.91 -32.20 -4.38
C HIS A 612 4.01 -31.42 -3.07
N GLU A 613 2.97 -30.69 -2.66
CA GLU A 613 2.97 -29.99 -1.37
C GLU A 613 2.81 -30.90 -0.15
N VAL A 614 2.32 -32.11 -0.35
CA VAL A 614 2.25 -33.11 0.74
C VAL A 614 3.59 -33.83 0.86
N ASP A 615 4.21 -34.15 -0.28
CA ASP A 615 5.43 -34.98 -0.34
C ASP A 615 6.68 -34.29 0.21
N PHE A 616 6.72 -32.94 0.15
CA PHE A 616 7.84 -32.16 0.73
C PHE A 616 7.89 -32.13 2.26
N GLU A 617 6.93 -32.72 2.95
CA GLU A 617 6.81 -32.61 4.42
C GLU A 617 6.98 -33.94 5.16
N GLU A 618 7.06 -35.07 4.45
CA GLU A 618 7.48 -36.38 5.01
C GLU A 618 9.00 -36.46 5.07
#